data_58e55190a11d25897755cb008ddb148b
#
_entry.id   58e55190a11d25897755cb008ddb148b
#
_cell.length_a   1.000
_cell.length_b   1.000
_cell.length_c   1.000
_cell.angle_alpha   90.00
_cell.angle_beta   90.00
_cell.angle_gamma   90.00
#
_symmetry.space_group_name_H-M   'P 1'
#
loop_
_entity.id
_entity.type
_entity.pdbx_description
1 polymer ?
#
loop_
_entity_poly.entity_id
_entity_poly.type
_entity_poly.pdbx_seq_one_letter_code
_entity_poly.pdbx_strand_id
1 'polypeptide(L)'
;MFLLDTAAVSELDRRNPNPGVIFWFSSVEWNDLYLSVITVAEIWQGIARLPSGRKRRFLEASFDLIRERFPGRILPIDFAIAVQYGDIQAKAGPLPALDTLIGATAIVNRLTVITRNTPDISRTGARIHDPWT
;
A
#
# COMPACT_ATOMS: atom_id res chain seq x y z
N MET A 1 0.68 5.63 12.90
CA MET A 1 0.10 5.80 11.58
C MET A 1 0.66 4.74 10.63
N PHE A 2 -0.10 4.41 9.60
CA PHE A 2 0.16 3.21 8.80
C PHE A 2 0.11 3.51 7.32
N LEU A 3 0.95 2.84 6.56
CA LEU A 3 0.94 2.87 5.11
C LEU A 3 0.42 1.52 4.61
N LEU A 4 -0.76 1.54 3.99
CA LEU A 4 -1.36 0.31 3.45
C LEU A 4 -0.70 -0.03 2.12
N ASP A 5 -0.25 -1.29 1.96
CA ASP A 5 0.19 -1.74 0.66
C ASP A 5 -1.01 -2.15 -0.21
N THR A 6 -0.74 -2.53 -1.45
CA THR A 6 -1.77 -2.90 -2.41
C THR A 6 -2.65 -4.05 -1.90
N ALA A 7 -2.04 -5.07 -1.30
CA ALA A 7 -2.79 -6.21 -0.79
C ALA A 7 -3.75 -5.81 0.34
N ALA A 8 -3.31 -4.90 1.23
CA ALA A 8 -4.14 -4.44 2.34
C ALA A 8 -5.36 -3.66 1.85
N VAL A 9 -5.16 -2.75 0.88
CA VAL A 9 -6.28 -2.01 0.30
C VAL A 9 -7.24 -2.95 -0.43
N SER A 10 -6.69 -3.89 -1.21
CA SER A 10 -7.50 -4.83 -1.99
C SER A 10 -8.34 -5.75 -1.12
N GLU A 11 -7.89 -6.07 0.11
CA GLU A 11 -8.70 -6.88 1.04
C GLU A 11 -10.04 -6.24 1.36
N LEU A 12 -10.11 -4.90 1.36
CA LEU A 12 -11.36 -4.19 1.65
C LEU A 12 -12.46 -4.48 0.62
N ASP A 13 -12.08 -4.81 -0.62
CA ASP A 13 -13.03 -5.06 -1.71
C ASP A 13 -13.26 -6.56 -1.96
N ARG A 14 -12.66 -7.44 -1.19
CA ARG A 14 -12.85 -8.88 -1.36
C ARG A 14 -14.18 -9.33 -0.79
N ARG A 15 -14.79 -10.33 -1.45
CA ARG A 15 -16.06 -10.91 -0.99
C ARG A 15 -15.91 -11.57 0.39
N ASN A 16 -14.80 -12.30 0.60
CA ASN A 16 -14.51 -12.97 1.86
C ASN A 16 -13.15 -12.48 2.35
N PRO A 17 -13.09 -11.27 2.95
CA PRO A 17 -11.82 -10.74 3.42
C PRO A 17 -11.24 -11.56 4.57
N ASN A 18 -9.93 -11.53 4.68
CA ASN A 18 -9.21 -12.26 5.73
C ASN A 18 -9.64 -11.76 7.11
N PRO A 19 -10.02 -12.66 8.04
CA PRO A 19 -10.51 -12.25 9.37
C PRO A 19 -9.50 -11.43 10.17
N GLY A 20 -8.21 -11.75 10.09
CA GLY A 20 -7.17 -11.00 10.79
C GLY A 20 -7.05 -9.57 10.28
N VAL A 21 -7.15 -9.39 8.98
CA VAL A 21 -7.12 -8.05 8.35
C VAL A 21 -8.33 -7.23 8.79
N ILE A 22 -9.52 -7.83 8.76
CA ILE A 22 -10.75 -7.13 9.20
C ILE A 22 -10.65 -6.74 10.67
N PHE A 23 -10.16 -7.66 11.52
CA PHE A 23 -9.95 -7.35 12.95
C PHE A 23 -8.97 -6.18 13.10
N TRP A 24 -7.88 -6.18 12.35
CA TRP A 24 -6.90 -5.10 12.41
C TRP A 24 -7.52 -3.75 12.01
N PHE A 25 -8.26 -3.71 10.88
CA PHE A 25 -8.92 -2.48 10.45
C PHE A 25 -9.90 -1.96 11.52
N SER A 26 -10.57 -2.85 12.24
CA SER A 26 -11.50 -2.44 13.31
C SER A 26 -10.80 -1.88 14.54
N SER A 27 -9.50 -2.13 14.68
CA SER A 27 -8.73 -1.72 15.85
C SER A 27 -7.96 -0.41 15.67
N VAL A 28 -7.99 0.18 14.48
CA VAL A 28 -7.26 1.41 14.17
C VAL A 28 -8.21 2.50 13.70
N GLU A 29 -7.75 3.75 13.81
CA GLU A 29 -8.50 4.89 13.30
C GLU A 29 -8.30 5.02 11.79
N TRP A 30 -9.37 5.20 11.05
CA TRP A 30 -9.31 5.34 9.59
C TRP A 30 -8.38 6.50 9.17
N ASN A 31 -8.42 7.61 9.91
CA ASN A 31 -7.61 8.79 9.59
C ASN A 31 -6.11 8.58 9.82
N ASP A 32 -5.70 7.47 10.42
CA ASP A 32 -4.29 7.11 10.56
C ASP A 32 -3.76 6.27 9.40
N LEU A 33 -4.60 6.00 8.39
CA LEU A 33 -4.27 5.16 7.25
C LEU A 33 -3.90 6.02 6.05
N TYR A 34 -2.76 5.71 5.44
CA TYR A 34 -2.19 6.41 4.29
C TYR A 34 -1.96 5.45 3.14
N LEU A 35 -1.97 5.97 1.92
CA LEU A 35 -1.58 5.25 0.72
C LEU A 35 -0.39 5.95 0.06
N SER A 36 0.38 5.17 -0.73
CA SER A 36 1.32 5.72 -1.70
C SER A 36 0.66 5.81 -3.07
N VAL A 37 1.07 6.77 -3.90
CA VAL A 37 0.70 6.79 -5.32
C VAL A 37 1.13 5.51 -6.03
N ILE A 38 2.15 4.81 -5.55
CA ILE A 38 2.58 3.50 -6.07
C ILE A 38 1.46 2.48 -5.88
N THR A 39 0.83 2.46 -4.71
CA THR A 39 -0.32 1.58 -4.44
C THR A 39 -1.48 1.90 -5.37
N VAL A 40 -1.76 3.18 -5.59
CA VAL A 40 -2.79 3.62 -6.55
C VAL A 40 -2.49 3.07 -7.94
N ALA A 41 -1.24 3.19 -8.39
CA ALA A 41 -0.82 2.69 -9.71
C ALA A 41 -0.98 1.18 -9.83
N GLU A 42 -0.61 0.42 -8.80
CA GLU A 42 -0.74 -1.04 -8.80
C GLU A 42 -2.20 -1.49 -8.80
N ILE A 43 -3.05 -0.82 -8.03
CA ILE A 43 -4.48 -1.12 -8.00
C ILE A 43 -5.09 -0.89 -9.38
N TRP A 44 -4.82 0.26 -9.98
CA TRP A 44 -5.36 0.57 -11.30
C TRP A 44 -4.83 -0.39 -12.37
N GLN A 45 -3.54 -0.74 -12.32
CA GLN A 45 -2.97 -1.72 -13.25
C GLN A 45 -3.73 -3.05 -13.19
N GLY A 46 -4.04 -3.53 -11.98
CA GLY A 46 -4.80 -4.76 -11.79
C GLY A 46 -6.20 -4.67 -12.39
N ILE A 47 -6.88 -3.55 -12.19
CA ILE A 47 -8.22 -3.31 -12.74
C ILE A 47 -8.17 -3.22 -14.28
N ALA A 48 -7.20 -2.46 -14.80
CA ALA A 48 -7.07 -2.24 -16.25
C ALA A 48 -6.77 -3.52 -17.03
N ARG A 49 -6.22 -4.54 -16.37
CA ARG A 49 -5.98 -5.87 -16.97
C ARG A 49 -7.20 -6.77 -16.98
N LEU A 50 -8.25 -6.43 -16.24
CA LEU A 50 -9.46 -7.25 -16.22
C LEU A 50 -10.24 -7.09 -17.52
N PRO A 51 -10.91 -8.17 -17.98
CA PRO A 51 -11.83 -8.06 -19.10
C PRO A 51 -13.05 -7.22 -18.68
N SER A 52 -13.74 -6.66 -19.68
CA SER A 52 -15.01 -5.97 -19.44
C SER A 52 -15.98 -6.92 -18.74
N GLY A 53 -16.69 -6.42 -17.73
CA GLY A 53 -17.65 -7.20 -17.00
C GLY A 53 -17.99 -6.62 -15.64
N ARG A 54 -18.77 -7.39 -14.88
CA ARG A 54 -19.29 -6.95 -13.59
C ARG A 54 -18.18 -6.69 -12.56
N LYS A 55 -17.20 -7.59 -12.50
CA LYS A 55 -16.08 -7.46 -11.55
C LYS A 55 -15.29 -6.18 -11.82
N ARG A 56 -14.96 -5.91 -13.10
CA ARG A 56 -14.23 -4.71 -13.46
C ARG A 56 -15.00 -3.46 -13.11
N ARG A 57 -16.30 -3.42 -13.42
CA ARG A 57 -17.14 -2.24 -13.11
C ARG A 57 -17.20 -1.98 -11.61
N PHE A 58 -17.33 -3.04 -10.80
CA PHE A 58 -17.33 -2.90 -9.34
C PHE A 58 -16.01 -2.30 -8.83
N LEU A 59 -14.88 -2.81 -9.31
CA LEU A 59 -13.57 -2.35 -8.87
C LEU A 59 -13.25 -0.95 -9.39
N GLU A 60 -13.69 -0.60 -10.59
CA GLU A 60 -13.57 0.78 -11.10
C GLU A 60 -14.35 1.77 -10.23
N ALA A 61 -15.56 1.41 -9.83
CA ALA A 61 -16.36 2.26 -8.96
C ALA A 61 -15.71 2.45 -7.59
N SER A 62 -15.15 1.38 -7.02
CA SER A 62 -14.39 1.46 -5.77
C SER A 62 -13.15 2.35 -5.93
N PHE A 63 -12.42 2.18 -7.03
CA PHE A 63 -11.24 2.98 -7.32
C PHE A 63 -11.57 4.47 -7.45
N ASP A 64 -12.69 4.82 -8.08
CA ASP A 64 -13.10 6.20 -8.25
C ASP A 64 -13.32 6.92 -6.91
N LEU A 65 -13.59 6.17 -5.84
CA LEU A 65 -13.79 6.72 -4.49
C LEU A 65 -12.50 6.81 -3.67
N ILE A 66 -11.36 6.38 -4.21
CA ILE A 66 -10.13 6.25 -3.41
C ILE A 66 -9.67 7.59 -2.81
N ARG A 67 -9.79 8.69 -3.56
CA ARG A 67 -9.41 10.01 -3.07
C ARG A 67 -10.30 10.48 -1.93
N GLU A 68 -11.57 10.12 -1.98
CA GLU A 68 -12.55 10.50 -0.96
C GLU A 68 -12.38 9.67 0.31
N ARG A 69 -11.90 8.42 0.16
CA ARG A 69 -11.61 7.54 1.29
C ARG A 69 -10.35 7.95 2.05
N PHE A 70 -9.37 8.52 1.35
CA PHE A 70 -8.08 8.91 1.92
C PHE A 70 -7.75 10.37 1.63
N PRO A 71 -8.63 11.32 2.00
CA PRO A 71 -8.42 12.72 1.65
C PRO A 71 -7.14 13.27 2.30
N GLY A 72 -6.24 13.80 1.49
CA GLY A 72 -4.94 14.34 1.95
C GLY A 72 -3.96 13.28 2.43
N ARG A 73 -4.27 12.00 2.28
CA ARG A 73 -3.45 10.89 2.77
C ARG A 73 -2.97 9.95 1.67
N ILE A 74 -2.99 10.38 0.42
CA ILE A 74 -2.34 9.68 -0.68
C ILE A 74 -1.02 10.39 -0.94
N LEU A 75 0.09 9.74 -0.57
CA LEU A 75 1.41 10.36 -0.56
C LEU A 75 2.10 10.24 -1.93
N PRO A 76 2.57 11.37 -2.48
CA PRO A 76 3.36 11.32 -3.71
C PRO A 76 4.77 10.80 -3.43
N ILE A 77 5.49 10.43 -4.50
CA ILE A 77 6.92 10.17 -4.42
C ILE A 77 7.63 11.52 -4.57
N ASP A 78 8.03 12.10 -3.44
CA ASP A 78 8.69 13.39 -3.41
C ASP A 78 10.23 13.26 -3.43
N PHE A 79 10.91 14.39 -3.34
CA PHE A 79 12.37 14.42 -3.37
C PHE A 79 13.00 13.60 -2.23
N ALA A 80 12.48 13.74 -1.01
CA ALA A 80 13.00 13.03 0.15
C ALA A 80 12.85 11.52 0.01
N ILE A 81 11.71 11.07 -0.50
CA ILE A 81 11.45 9.65 -0.76
C ILE A 81 12.40 9.13 -1.84
N ALA A 82 12.62 9.91 -2.90
CA ALA A 82 13.55 9.52 -3.97
C ALA A 82 14.97 9.33 -3.44
N VAL A 83 15.44 10.21 -2.57
CA VAL A 83 16.76 10.09 -1.94
C VAL A 83 16.82 8.85 -1.06
N GLN A 84 15.80 8.62 -0.24
CA GLN A 84 15.73 7.44 0.63
C GLN A 84 15.72 6.15 -0.19
N TYR A 85 15.00 6.12 -1.31
CA TYR A 85 15.02 4.99 -2.25
C TYR A 85 16.44 4.72 -2.74
N GLY A 86 17.16 5.75 -3.17
CA GLY A 86 18.53 5.61 -3.64
C GLY A 86 19.46 5.06 -2.56
N ASP A 87 19.32 5.54 -1.33
CA ASP A 87 20.12 5.07 -0.19
C ASP A 87 19.85 3.59 0.10
N ILE A 88 18.60 3.16 0.08
CA ILE A 88 18.24 1.76 0.31
C ILE A 88 18.85 0.87 -0.78
N GLN A 89 18.70 1.25 -2.05
CA GLN A 89 19.24 0.46 -3.16
C GLN A 89 20.75 0.37 -3.12
N ALA A 90 21.43 1.45 -2.73
CA ALA A 90 22.87 1.46 -2.65
C ALA A 90 23.42 0.57 -1.53
N LYS A 91 22.73 0.49 -0.40
CA LYS A 91 23.18 -0.26 0.78
C LYS A 91 22.73 -1.70 0.81
N ALA A 92 21.50 -1.98 0.38
CA ALA A 92 20.86 -3.28 0.51
C ALA A 92 20.46 -3.91 -0.83
N GLY A 93 20.58 -3.17 -1.92
CA GLY A 93 20.05 -3.61 -3.21
C GLY A 93 20.98 -4.52 -4.02
N PRO A 94 20.47 -4.95 -5.20
CA PRO A 94 19.19 -4.52 -5.76
C PRO A 94 18.00 -5.18 -5.07
N LEU A 95 16.98 -4.36 -4.77
CA LEU A 95 15.70 -4.80 -4.24
C LEU A 95 14.59 -4.47 -5.26
N PRO A 96 13.42 -5.13 -5.21
CA PRO A 96 12.31 -4.80 -6.10
C PRO A 96 11.95 -3.31 -6.00
N ALA A 97 11.82 -2.65 -7.15
CA ALA A 97 11.71 -1.19 -7.19
C ALA A 97 10.45 -0.65 -6.49
N LEU A 98 9.28 -1.23 -6.78
CA LEU A 98 8.04 -0.73 -6.21
C LEU A 98 7.96 -0.98 -4.70
N ASP A 99 8.38 -2.15 -4.23
CA ASP A 99 8.45 -2.45 -2.80
C ASP A 99 9.41 -1.51 -2.08
N THR A 100 10.53 -1.19 -2.73
CA THR A 100 11.52 -0.27 -2.16
C THR A 100 10.97 1.15 -2.07
N LEU A 101 10.17 1.59 -3.06
CA LEU A 101 9.49 2.89 -2.99
C LEU A 101 8.46 2.93 -1.86
N ILE A 102 7.73 1.85 -1.64
CA ILE A 102 6.80 1.74 -0.51
C ILE A 102 7.58 1.85 0.82
N GLY A 103 8.66 1.10 0.96
CA GLY A 103 9.50 1.16 2.16
C GLY A 103 10.10 2.55 2.40
N ALA A 104 10.60 3.19 1.34
CA ALA A 104 11.15 4.54 1.42
C ALA A 104 10.09 5.56 1.85
N THR A 105 8.88 5.45 1.30
CA THR A 105 7.76 6.30 1.67
C THR A 105 7.45 6.18 3.17
N ALA A 106 7.40 4.94 3.66
CA ALA A 106 7.13 4.69 5.07
C ALA A 106 8.23 5.26 5.98
N ILE A 107 9.49 5.08 5.63
CA ILE A 107 10.61 5.57 6.42
C ILE A 107 10.57 7.10 6.52
N VAL A 108 10.45 7.78 5.38
CA VAL A 108 10.43 9.26 5.35
C VAL A 108 9.25 9.83 6.14
N ASN A 109 8.09 9.19 6.07
CA ASN A 109 6.87 9.66 6.73
C ASN A 109 6.62 9.01 8.10
N ARG A 110 7.55 8.17 8.58
CA ARG A 110 7.48 7.51 9.88
C ARG A 110 6.22 6.67 10.06
N LEU A 111 5.89 5.92 9.00
CA LEU A 111 4.72 5.04 8.97
C LEU A 111 5.16 3.58 9.11
N THR A 112 4.26 2.74 9.63
CA THR A 112 4.41 1.29 9.60
C THR A 112 3.69 0.74 8.37
N VAL A 113 4.36 -0.07 7.57
CA VAL A 113 3.74 -0.67 6.38
C VAL A 113 2.88 -1.86 6.79
N ILE A 114 1.64 -1.86 6.34
CA ILE A 114 0.72 -3.00 6.53
C ILE A 114 0.78 -3.85 5.27
N THR A 115 1.37 -5.03 5.39
CA THR A 115 1.69 -5.87 4.25
C THR A 115 1.76 -7.35 4.65
N ARG A 116 1.46 -8.24 3.70
CA ARG A 116 1.80 -9.66 3.84
C ARG A 116 3.11 -10.00 3.10
N ASN A 117 3.65 -9.08 2.31
CA ASN A 117 4.93 -9.25 1.60
C ASN A 117 6.09 -8.83 2.50
N THR A 118 6.20 -9.46 3.67
CA THR A 118 7.14 -9.06 4.71
C THR A 118 8.61 -9.19 4.31
N PRO A 119 9.06 -10.25 3.57
CA PRO A 119 10.48 -10.37 3.24
C PRO A 119 11.01 -9.20 2.42
N ASP A 120 10.28 -8.77 1.39
CA ASP A 120 10.76 -7.73 0.48
C ASP A 120 10.70 -6.34 1.13
N ILE A 121 9.62 -6.04 1.85
CA ILE A 121 9.47 -4.73 2.48
C ILE A 121 10.41 -4.58 3.70
N SER A 122 10.58 -5.63 4.50
CA SER A 122 11.46 -5.54 5.67
C SER A 122 12.93 -5.29 5.30
N ARG A 123 13.36 -5.77 4.13
CA ARG A 123 14.73 -5.53 3.66
C ARG A 123 15.01 -4.07 3.36
N THR A 124 13.98 -3.25 3.21
CA THR A 124 14.13 -1.80 3.04
C THR A 124 14.49 -1.08 4.34
N GLY A 125 14.30 -1.72 5.49
CA GLY A 125 14.48 -1.12 6.80
C GLY A 125 13.20 -0.49 7.36
N ALA A 126 12.10 -0.49 6.61
CA ALA A 126 10.82 0.03 7.08
C ALA A 126 10.23 -0.88 8.16
N ARG A 127 9.49 -0.29 9.10
CA ARG A 127 8.69 -1.05 10.05
C ARG A 127 7.50 -1.66 9.32
N ILE A 128 7.20 -2.90 9.64
CA ILE A 128 6.12 -3.65 8.99
C ILE A 128 5.22 -4.30 10.03
N HIS A 129 3.98 -4.52 9.62
CA HIS A 129 3.03 -5.33 10.38
C HIS A 129 2.20 -6.15 9.40
N ASP A 130 2.09 -7.45 9.66
CA ASP A 130 1.30 -8.39 8.87
C ASP A 130 0.08 -8.83 9.67
N PRO A 131 -1.13 -8.30 9.39
CA PRO A 131 -2.35 -8.67 10.10
C PRO A 131 -3.03 -9.93 9.57
N TRP A 132 -2.53 -10.52 8.46
CA TRP A 132 -3.16 -11.72 7.89
C TRP A 132 -3.06 -12.92 8.84
N THR A 133 -4.11 -13.70 8.86
CA THR A 133 -4.17 -14.93 9.66
C THR A 133 -4.29 -16.19 8.81
#